data_ffbaaf363cf27985ea3cc552acb30ea5
#
_entry.id   ffbaaf363cf27985ea3cc552acb30ea5
#
_cell.length_a   1.000
_cell.length_b   1.000
_cell.length_c   1.000
_cell.angle_alpha   90.00
_cell.angle_beta   90.00
_cell.angle_gamma   90.00
#
_symmetry.space_group_name_H-M   'P 1'
#
loop_
_entity.id
_entity.type
_entity.pdbx_description
1 polymer ?
#
loop_
_entity_poly.entity_id
_entity_poly.type
_entity_poly.pdbx_seq_one_letter_code
_entity_poly.pdbx_strand_id
1 'polypeptide(L)'
;LTHHQDKDKRIKFKKVDALSFLLKNKKKFDLILIKQTIHLLNFNKIKKLLNLSKKSLSKNGKILILSLDTDNNNIPTFKLMKRKLLKSLKRDEKIKKLITKLYPYKKSRFIFRVKILREKYLEMIQKRYISTLLPMTKSQIRKGIDEIKYRYKKNIKFRDKLICLTL
;
A
#
# COMPACT_ATOMS: atom_id res chain seq x y z
N LEU A 1 -9.74 6.60 -11.78
CA LEU A 1 -10.60 5.90 -10.79
C LEU A 1 -11.90 5.61 -11.49
N THR A 2 -11.99 4.43 -12.09
CA THR A 2 -13.22 3.89 -12.67
C THR A 2 -14.26 3.79 -11.56
N HIS A 3 -15.44 4.32 -11.81
CA HIS A 3 -16.62 4.14 -10.99
C HIS A 3 -16.96 2.64 -10.95
N HIS A 4 -16.39 1.88 -10.03
CA HIS A 4 -17.04 0.68 -9.57
C HIS A 4 -18.25 1.15 -8.77
N GLN A 5 -19.40 1.22 -9.42
CA GLN A 5 -20.68 1.22 -8.72
C GLN A 5 -20.72 -0.10 -7.94
N ASP A 6 -20.47 -0.02 -6.66
CA ASP A 6 -20.56 -1.16 -5.79
C ASP A 6 -22.04 -1.57 -5.72
N LYS A 7 -22.35 -2.75 -6.21
CA LYS A 7 -23.69 -3.34 -6.11
C LYS A 7 -24.05 -3.67 -4.66
N ASP A 8 -23.07 -3.66 -3.75
CA ASP A 8 -23.29 -3.92 -2.33
C ASP A 8 -23.59 -2.62 -1.58
N LYS A 9 -24.86 -2.37 -1.27
CA LYS A 9 -25.34 -1.19 -0.52
C LYS A 9 -24.72 -1.02 0.89
N ARG A 10 -24.01 -2.05 1.39
CA ARG A 10 -23.31 -2.01 2.69
C ARG A 10 -22.00 -1.21 2.61
N ILE A 11 -21.41 -1.04 1.42
CA ILE A 11 -20.14 -0.33 1.23
C ILE A 11 -20.44 1.10 0.74
N LYS A 12 -19.87 2.09 1.43
CA LYS A 12 -19.99 3.51 1.08
C LYS A 12 -18.63 4.07 0.70
N PHE A 13 -18.49 4.56 -0.52
CA PHE A 13 -17.28 5.23 -0.99
C PHE A 13 -17.36 6.74 -0.74
N LYS A 14 -16.26 7.30 -0.25
CA LYS A 14 -16.10 8.76 -0.10
C LYS A 14 -14.74 9.18 -0.64
N LYS A 15 -14.72 10.12 -1.57
CA LYS A 15 -13.50 10.77 -2.05
C LYS A 15 -13.18 11.94 -1.11
N VAL A 16 -12.42 11.67 -0.05
CA VAL A 16 -12.08 12.65 0.98
C VAL A 16 -10.68 12.36 1.52
N ASP A 17 -9.97 13.40 1.96
CA ASP A 17 -8.74 13.26 2.72
C ASP A 17 -9.01 12.61 4.09
N ALA A 18 -8.23 11.60 4.44
CA ALA A 18 -8.46 10.79 5.63
C ALA A 18 -8.36 11.61 6.94
N LEU A 19 -7.44 12.58 7.01
CA LEU A 19 -7.30 13.44 8.20
C LEU A 19 -8.52 14.34 8.35
N SER A 20 -8.95 14.96 7.25
CA SER A 20 -10.15 15.82 7.22
C SER A 20 -11.42 15.04 7.57
N PHE A 21 -11.52 13.81 7.08
CA PHE A 21 -12.62 12.91 7.42
C PHE A 21 -12.64 12.59 8.91
N LEU A 22 -11.52 12.15 9.49
CA LEU A 22 -11.45 11.76 10.89
C LEU A 22 -11.64 12.95 11.85
N LEU A 23 -11.20 14.15 11.47
CA LEU A 23 -11.43 15.37 12.25
C LEU A 23 -12.91 15.71 12.39
N LYS A 24 -13.70 15.52 11.33
CA LYS A 24 -15.14 15.81 11.30
C LYS A 24 -16.02 14.65 11.73
N ASN A 25 -15.46 13.45 11.82
CA ASN A 25 -16.22 12.23 12.11
C ASN A 25 -16.54 12.12 13.61
N LYS A 26 -17.82 11.95 13.92
CA LYS A 26 -18.32 11.72 15.30
C LYS A 26 -18.56 10.25 15.61
N LYS A 27 -18.56 9.38 14.60
CA LYS A 27 -18.84 7.95 14.77
C LYS A 27 -17.61 7.20 15.26
N LYS A 28 -17.83 6.13 16.02
CA LYS A 28 -16.79 5.19 16.40
C LYS A 28 -16.70 4.02 15.41
N PHE A 29 -15.50 3.47 15.26
CA PHE A 29 -15.20 2.35 14.36
C PHE A 29 -14.63 1.18 15.17
N ASP A 30 -15.08 -0.03 14.86
CA ASP A 30 -14.50 -1.25 15.43
C ASP A 30 -13.21 -1.63 14.72
N LEU A 31 -13.06 -1.18 13.46
CA LEU A 31 -11.88 -1.42 12.66
C LEU A 31 -11.56 -0.22 11.77
N ILE A 32 -10.30 0.21 11.81
CA ILE A 32 -9.73 1.16 10.84
C ILE A 32 -8.62 0.44 10.08
N LEU A 33 -8.78 0.29 8.77
CA LEU A 33 -7.80 -0.36 7.90
C LEU A 33 -7.04 0.69 7.08
N ILE A 34 -5.71 0.74 7.25
CA ILE A 34 -4.79 1.56 6.45
C ILE A 34 -3.97 0.62 5.57
N LYS A 35 -4.39 0.44 4.31
CA LYS A 35 -3.75 -0.52 3.40
C LYS A 35 -2.89 0.19 2.36
N GLN A 36 -1.58 0.00 2.44
CA GLN A 36 -0.59 0.46 1.43
C GLN A 36 -0.69 1.96 1.06
N THR A 37 -1.09 2.82 2.00
CA THR A 37 -1.24 4.26 1.78
C THR A 37 -0.45 5.12 2.76
N ILE A 38 -0.08 4.59 3.92
CA ILE A 38 0.58 5.35 4.99
C ILE A 38 1.92 5.96 4.54
N HIS A 39 2.62 5.31 3.62
CA HIS A 39 3.88 5.79 3.06
C HIS A 39 3.75 7.05 2.18
N LEU A 40 2.54 7.42 1.79
CA LEU A 40 2.28 8.65 1.04
C LEU A 40 2.26 9.90 1.94
N LEU A 41 2.17 9.71 3.25
CA LEU A 41 2.09 10.79 4.24
C LEU A 41 3.48 11.11 4.81
N ASN A 42 3.74 12.37 5.16
CA ASN A 42 4.91 12.74 5.97
C ASN A 42 4.73 12.29 7.44
N PHE A 43 5.83 12.27 8.21
CA PHE A 43 5.83 11.76 9.58
C PHE A 43 4.84 12.47 10.52
N ASN A 44 4.69 13.79 10.39
CA ASN A 44 3.74 14.55 11.21
C ASN A 44 2.29 14.20 10.87
N LYS A 45 1.97 14.05 9.58
CA LYS A 45 0.65 13.60 9.15
C LYS A 45 0.37 12.15 9.59
N ILE A 46 1.38 11.26 9.59
CA ILE A 46 1.24 9.90 10.12
C ILE A 46 0.87 9.91 11.59
N LYS A 47 1.60 10.67 12.42
CA LYS A 47 1.29 10.81 13.85
C LYS A 47 -0.13 11.34 14.06
N LYS A 48 -0.51 12.40 13.32
CA LYS A 48 -1.85 12.98 13.39
C LYS A 48 -2.94 11.99 12.98
N LEU A 49 -2.72 11.25 11.88
CA LEU A 49 -3.64 10.21 11.40
C LEU A 49 -3.87 9.14 12.47
N LEU A 50 -2.80 8.60 13.03
CA LEU A 50 -2.90 7.52 14.03
C LEU A 50 -3.57 8.01 15.32
N ASN A 51 -3.27 9.21 15.78
CA ASN A 51 -3.94 9.80 16.95
C ASN A 51 -5.44 9.99 16.73
N LEU A 52 -5.84 10.54 15.56
CA LEU A 52 -7.24 10.70 15.20
C LEU A 52 -7.93 9.35 15.03
N SER A 53 -7.26 8.38 14.41
CA SER A 53 -7.77 7.01 14.28
C SER A 53 -8.04 6.40 15.65
N LYS A 54 -7.10 6.50 16.60
CA LYS A 54 -7.30 6.01 17.98
C LYS A 54 -8.50 6.66 18.66
N LYS A 55 -8.62 7.99 18.55
CA LYS A 55 -9.79 8.72 19.11
C LYS A 55 -11.12 8.28 18.48
N SER A 56 -11.08 7.79 17.24
CA SER A 56 -12.27 7.34 16.50
C SER A 56 -12.58 5.85 16.67
N LEU A 57 -11.81 5.10 17.47
CA LEU A 57 -12.11 3.70 17.77
C LEU A 57 -13.21 3.55 18.83
N SER A 58 -14.01 2.49 18.70
CA SER A 58 -14.83 1.94 19.79
C SER A 58 -13.94 1.33 20.88
N LYS A 59 -14.53 0.94 22.02
CA LYS A 59 -13.81 0.42 23.21
C LYS A 59 -12.85 -0.73 22.87
N ASN A 60 -13.22 -1.63 21.96
CA ASN A 60 -12.43 -2.80 21.54
C ASN A 60 -11.93 -2.65 20.09
N GLY A 61 -12.02 -1.46 19.52
CA GLY A 61 -11.65 -1.20 18.12
C GLY A 61 -10.15 -1.33 17.89
N LYS A 62 -9.78 -1.64 16.66
CA LYS A 62 -8.37 -1.87 16.24
C LYS A 62 -8.02 -1.07 15.01
N ILE A 63 -6.73 -0.71 14.90
CA ILE A 63 -6.16 -0.16 13.67
C ILE A 63 -5.28 -1.23 13.03
N LEU A 64 -5.54 -1.59 11.78
CA LEU A 64 -4.70 -2.47 10.99
C LEU A 64 -3.93 -1.65 9.96
N ILE A 65 -2.61 -1.72 10.01
CA ILE A 65 -1.73 -1.04 9.04
C ILE A 65 -1.03 -2.09 8.20
N LEU A 66 -1.43 -2.20 6.94
CA LEU A 66 -0.85 -3.12 5.96
C LEU A 66 0.15 -2.37 5.08
N SER A 67 1.40 -2.83 5.07
CA SER A 67 2.48 -2.31 4.23
C SER A 67 3.26 -3.45 3.57
N LEU A 68 4.05 -3.15 2.54
CA LEU A 68 4.95 -4.14 1.95
C LEU A 68 5.95 -4.65 2.98
N ASP A 69 6.28 -5.93 2.91
CA ASP A 69 7.39 -6.49 3.68
C ASP A 69 8.70 -5.90 3.13
N THR A 70 9.45 -5.21 3.99
CA THR A 70 10.69 -4.53 3.61
C THR A 70 11.86 -5.49 3.42
N ASP A 71 11.80 -6.68 4.04
CA ASP A 71 12.93 -7.58 4.12
C ASP A 71 13.00 -8.58 2.95
N ASN A 72 11.87 -8.97 2.37
CA ASN A 72 11.79 -10.05 1.39
C ASN A 72 10.76 -9.80 0.28
N ASN A 73 10.82 -8.64 -0.36
CA ASN A 73 9.87 -8.34 -1.43
C ASN A 73 10.31 -8.92 -2.78
N ASN A 74 9.48 -9.79 -3.35
CA ASN A 74 9.72 -10.49 -4.62
C ASN A 74 8.83 -9.98 -5.76
N ILE A 75 8.31 -8.76 -5.66
CA ILE A 75 7.53 -8.16 -6.75
C ILE A 75 8.41 -8.08 -8.00
N PRO A 76 7.95 -8.57 -9.15
CA PRO A 76 8.68 -8.48 -10.40
C PRO A 76 8.94 -7.02 -10.77
N THR A 77 10.20 -6.66 -10.97
CA THR A 77 10.60 -5.29 -11.23
C THR A 77 11.59 -5.24 -12.39
N PHE A 78 11.55 -4.19 -13.18
CA PHE A 78 12.65 -3.82 -14.06
C PHE A 78 13.70 -2.99 -13.30
N LYS A 79 14.88 -2.81 -13.85
CA LYS A 79 16.07 -2.24 -13.17
C LYS A 79 15.80 -0.90 -12.48
N LEU A 80 15.21 0.06 -13.20
CA LEU A 80 14.90 1.38 -12.64
C LEU A 80 13.83 1.30 -11.53
N MET A 81 12.78 0.49 -11.73
CA MET A 81 11.73 0.24 -10.74
C MET A 81 12.31 -0.36 -9.46
N LYS A 82 13.20 -1.37 -9.58
CA LYS A 82 13.86 -1.99 -8.42
C LYS A 82 14.62 -0.96 -7.59
N ARG A 83 15.40 -0.09 -8.25
CA ARG A 83 16.16 0.98 -7.56
C ARG A 83 15.25 1.94 -6.80
N LYS A 84 14.14 2.37 -7.41
CA LYS A 84 13.16 3.27 -6.76
C LYS A 84 12.40 2.56 -5.63
N LEU A 85 12.03 1.29 -5.83
CA LEU A 85 11.37 0.49 -4.81
C LEU A 85 12.24 0.33 -3.56
N LEU A 86 13.52 0.03 -3.71
CA LEU A 86 14.46 -0.07 -2.58
C LEU A 86 14.55 1.24 -1.77
N LYS A 87 14.52 2.41 -2.44
CA LYS A 87 14.45 3.71 -1.74
C LYS A 87 13.14 3.87 -0.96
N SER A 88 12.02 3.46 -1.54
CA SER A 88 10.71 3.49 -0.87
C SER A 88 10.70 2.57 0.35
N LEU A 89 11.20 1.34 0.22
CA LEU A 89 11.25 0.37 1.33
C LEU A 89 12.09 0.88 2.52
N LYS A 90 13.20 1.59 2.28
CA LYS A 90 13.98 2.25 3.35
C LYS A 90 13.14 3.29 4.12
N ARG A 91 12.28 4.01 3.42
CA ARG A 91 11.35 4.95 4.06
C ARG A 91 10.26 4.22 4.85
N ASP A 92 9.70 3.15 4.28
CA ASP A 92 8.68 2.34 4.94
C ASP A 92 9.20 1.72 6.24
N GLU A 93 10.48 1.33 6.26
CA GLU A 93 11.15 0.86 7.48
C GLU A 93 11.22 1.96 8.58
N LYS A 94 11.54 3.21 8.19
CA LYS A 94 11.52 4.35 9.12
C LYS A 94 10.12 4.64 9.65
N ILE A 95 9.09 4.53 8.80
CA ILE A 95 7.68 4.68 9.19
C ILE A 95 7.30 3.58 10.18
N LYS A 96 7.65 2.33 9.89
CA LYS A 96 7.40 1.19 10.77
C LYS A 96 8.03 1.42 12.15
N LYS A 97 9.31 1.79 12.19
CA LYS A 97 10.01 2.13 13.46
C LYS A 97 9.34 3.27 14.23
N LEU A 98 8.86 4.31 13.54
CA LEU A 98 8.11 5.39 14.17
C LEU A 98 6.82 4.87 14.83
N ILE A 99 6.04 4.07 14.11
CA ILE A 99 4.77 3.53 14.60
C ILE A 99 5.00 2.64 15.82
N THR A 100 5.93 1.70 15.72
CA THR A 100 6.22 0.73 16.78
C THR A 100 6.87 1.37 18.03
N LYS A 101 7.50 2.53 17.88
CA LYS A 101 7.99 3.33 19.03
C LYS A 101 6.86 4.06 19.77
N LEU A 102 5.82 4.49 19.03
CA LEU A 102 4.76 5.33 19.59
C LEU A 102 3.57 4.54 20.15
N TYR A 103 3.38 3.32 19.69
CA TYR A 103 2.19 2.53 20.03
C TYR A 103 2.54 1.07 20.32
N PRO A 104 1.91 0.43 21.33
CA PRO A 104 1.94 -1.02 21.47
C PRO A 104 1.31 -1.65 20.22
N TYR A 105 1.87 -2.76 19.75
CA TYR A 105 1.48 -3.39 18.51
C TYR A 105 1.62 -4.91 18.54
N LYS A 106 0.81 -5.57 17.69
CA LYS A 106 1.05 -6.96 17.26
C LYS A 106 1.48 -6.95 15.80
N LYS A 107 2.48 -7.76 15.44
CA LYS A 107 2.97 -7.89 14.06
C LYS A 107 2.58 -9.25 13.49
N SER A 108 1.98 -9.26 12.32
CA SER A 108 1.71 -10.47 11.54
C SER A 108 2.18 -10.30 10.10
N ARG A 109 2.33 -11.42 9.38
CA ARG A 109 2.71 -11.45 7.95
C ARG A 109 1.62 -12.11 7.16
N PHE A 110 1.33 -11.54 5.98
CA PHE A 110 0.46 -12.12 4.98
C PHE A 110 1.25 -12.39 3.71
N ILE A 111 1.15 -13.61 3.20
CA ILE A 111 1.85 -14.04 1.99
C ILE A 111 0.82 -14.48 0.97
N PHE A 112 0.73 -13.76 -0.14
CA PHE A 112 -0.13 -14.09 -1.25
C PHE A 112 0.68 -14.68 -2.39
N ARG A 113 0.29 -15.87 -2.87
CA ARG A 113 0.85 -16.44 -4.08
C ARG A 113 0.14 -15.82 -5.29
N VAL A 114 0.88 -15.05 -6.07
CA VAL A 114 0.35 -14.40 -7.27
C VAL A 114 0.80 -15.18 -8.50
N LYS A 115 -0.17 -15.52 -9.36
CA LYS A 115 0.06 -16.00 -10.73
C LYS A 115 -0.76 -15.10 -11.64
N ILE A 116 -0.08 -14.35 -12.50
CA ILE A 116 -0.70 -13.36 -13.39
C ILE A 116 -0.15 -13.54 -14.80
N LEU A 117 -0.99 -13.33 -15.82
CA LEU A 117 -0.53 -13.25 -17.19
C LEU A 117 0.43 -12.08 -17.37
N ARG A 118 1.54 -12.29 -18.10
CA ARG A 118 2.52 -11.22 -18.36
C ARG A 118 1.85 -9.98 -18.91
N GLU A 119 0.96 -10.11 -19.89
CA GLU A 119 0.28 -8.97 -20.54
C GLU A 119 -0.54 -8.16 -19.52
N LYS A 120 -1.25 -8.84 -18.62
CA LYS A 120 -1.99 -8.17 -17.55
C LYS A 120 -1.06 -7.41 -16.58
N TYR A 121 0.10 -8.00 -16.26
CA TYR A 121 1.09 -7.33 -15.42
C TYR A 121 1.70 -6.11 -16.11
N LEU A 122 1.98 -6.21 -17.42
CA LEU A 122 2.48 -5.08 -18.21
C LEU A 122 1.46 -3.95 -18.31
N GLU A 123 0.18 -4.27 -18.44
CA GLU A 123 -0.92 -3.28 -18.38
C GLU A 123 -0.93 -2.55 -17.03
N MET A 124 -0.75 -3.27 -15.91
CA MET A 124 -0.64 -2.66 -14.58
C MET A 124 0.56 -1.71 -14.47
N ILE A 125 1.71 -2.08 -15.05
CA ILE A 125 2.90 -1.21 -15.09
C ILE A 125 2.59 0.04 -15.93
N GLN A 126 1.99 -0.12 -17.09
CA GLN A 126 1.64 0.98 -17.98
C GLN A 126 0.66 1.96 -17.33
N LYS A 127 -0.34 1.45 -16.61
CA LYS A 127 -1.30 2.23 -15.80
C LYS A 127 -0.72 2.76 -14.49
N ARG A 128 0.57 2.51 -14.22
CA ARG A 128 1.27 2.95 -13.00
C ARG A 128 0.57 2.54 -11.71
N TYR A 129 0.06 1.31 -11.67
CA TYR A 129 -0.67 0.77 -10.53
C TYR A 129 0.15 0.76 -9.23
N ILE A 130 1.48 0.64 -9.31
CA ILE A 130 2.39 0.66 -8.16
C ILE A 130 2.91 2.09 -7.98
N SER A 131 2.81 2.65 -6.79
CA SER A 131 3.19 4.04 -6.46
C SER A 131 4.61 4.43 -6.90
N THR A 132 5.54 3.47 -6.86
CA THR A 132 6.93 3.63 -7.34
C THR A 132 7.02 4.03 -8.82
N LEU A 133 6.00 3.74 -9.62
CA LEU A 133 5.95 4.05 -11.04
C LEU A 133 5.39 5.46 -11.34
N LEU A 134 4.71 6.09 -10.38
CA LEU A 134 4.06 7.38 -10.58
C LEU A 134 5.02 8.49 -11.07
N PRO A 135 6.25 8.64 -10.54
CA PRO A 135 7.17 9.69 -10.95
C PRO A 135 8.01 9.32 -12.19
N MET A 136 7.71 8.21 -12.89
CA MET A 136 8.47 7.80 -14.07
C MET A 136 7.90 8.43 -15.33
N THR A 137 8.78 8.76 -16.31
CA THR A 137 8.37 9.21 -17.64
C THR A 137 7.76 8.06 -18.46
N LYS A 138 7.02 8.40 -19.53
CA LYS A 138 6.48 7.38 -20.47
C LYS A 138 7.60 6.53 -21.08
N SER A 139 8.73 7.15 -21.45
CA SER A 139 9.91 6.45 -21.99
C SER A 139 10.51 5.46 -20.99
N GLN A 140 10.65 5.84 -19.71
CA GLN A 140 11.15 4.96 -18.66
C GLN A 140 10.23 3.75 -18.41
N ILE A 141 8.91 3.96 -18.46
CA ILE A 141 7.93 2.88 -18.35
C ILE A 141 8.05 1.93 -19.55
N ARG A 142 8.15 2.46 -20.80
CA ARG A 142 8.29 1.66 -22.02
C ARG A 142 9.52 0.76 -21.96
N LYS A 143 10.71 1.34 -21.66
CA LYS A 143 11.95 0.55 -21.49
C LYS A 143 11.78 -0.54 -20.39
N GLY A 144 11.13 -0.20 -19.29
CA GLY A 144 10.86 -1.18 -18.23
C GLY A 144 9.91 -2.30 -18.64
N ILE A 145 8.92 -2.02 -19.47
CA ILE A 145 8.03 -3.02 -20.07
C ILE A 145 8.84 -4.00 -20.93
N ASP A 146 9.77 -3.50 -21.75
CA ASP A 146 10.62 -4.34 -22.60
C ASP A 146 11.53 -5.24 -21.76
N GLU A 147 12.10 -4.74 -20.66
CA GLU A 147 12.86 -5.56 -19.71
C GLU A 147 12.00 -6.71 -19.10
N ILE A 148 10.74 -6.44 -18.74
CA ILE A 148 9.83 -7.46 -18.20
C ILE A 148 9.44 -8.47 -19.28
N LYS A 149 9.16 -8.03 -20.52
CA LYS A 149 8.86 -8.90 -21.66
C LYS A 149 10.00 -9.88 -21.94
N TYR A 150 11.23 -9.40 -21.91
CA TYR A 150 12.41 -10.23 -22.10
C TYR A 150 12.56 -11.30 -21.01
N ARG A 151 12.31 -10.93 -19.76
CA ARG A 151 12.52 -11.80 -18.59
C ARG A 151 11.42 -12.85 -18.40
N TYR A 152 10.18 -12.52 -18.74
CA TYR A 152 9.02 -13.39 -18.50
C TYR A 152 8.32 -13.75 -19.81
N LYS A 153 8.13 -15.05 -20.09
CA LYS A 153 7.48 -15.51 -21.33
C LYS A 153 5.96 -15.32 -21.29
N LYS A 154 5.23 -16.11 -20.52
CA LYS A 154 3.75 -16.14 -20.53
C LYS A 154 3.12 -15.74 -19.19
N ASN A 155 3.63 -16.30 -18.10
CA ASN A 155 3.11 -16.10 -16.76
C ASN A 155 4.18 -15.54 -15.83
N ILE A 156 3.77 -14.66 -14.94
CA ILE A 156 4.58 -14.13 -13.86
C ILE A 156 4.07 -14.74 -12.55
N LYS A 157 4.95 -15.40 -11.81
CA LYS A 157 4.65 -15.98 -10.49
C LYS A 157 5.53 -15.30 -9.45
N PHE A 158 4.93 -14.86 -8.36
CA PHE A 158 5.68 -14.30 -7.22
C PHE A 158 4.88 -14.43 -5.93
N ARG A 159 5.52 -14.12 -4.81
CA ARG A 159 4.86 -14.03 -3.51
C ARG A 159 4.80 -12.55 -3.12
N ASP A 160 3.57 -12.02 -3.06
CA ASP A 160 3.35 -10.68 -2.49
C ASP A 160 3.32 -10.83 -0.97
N LYS A 161 4.20 -10.12 -0.30
CA LYS A 161 4.40 -10.22 1.15
C LYS A 161 4.05 -8.89 1.80
N LEU A 162 3.10 -8.93 2.71
CA LEU A 162 2.66 -7.79 3.50
C LEU A 162 2.95 -7.99 4.98
N ILE A 163 3.31 -6.93 5.64
CA ILE A 163 3.33 -6.83 7.11
C ILE A 163 2.06 -6.12 7.54
N CYS A 164 1.40 -6.66 8.56
CA CYS A 164 0.31 -6.01 9.28
C CYS A 164 0.78 -5.64 10.68
N LEU A 165 0.66 -4.36 11.03
CA LEU A 165 0.74 -3.89 12.40
C LEU A 165 -0.70 -3.69 12.90
N THR A 166 -1.04 -4.34 14.01
CA THR A 166 -2.30 -4.17 14.73
C THR A 166 -2.03 -3.32 15.97
N LEU A 167 -2.69 -2.17 16.05
CA LEU A 167 -2.61 -1.24 17.18
C LEU A 167 -3.89 -1.25 17.97
#